data_e310cb734f783e743d2b8411cd7dba11
#
_entry.id   e310cb734f783e743d2b8411cd7dba11
#
_cell.length_a   1.000
_cell.length_b   1.000
_cell.length_c   1.000
_cell.angle_alpha   90.00
_cell.angle_beta   90.00
_cell.angle_gamma   90.00
#
_symmetry.space_group_name_H-M   'P 1'
#
loop_
_entity.id
_entity.type
_entity.pdbx_description
1 polymer ?
#
loop_
_entity_poly.entity_id
_entity_poly.type
_entity_poly.pdbx_seq_one_letter_code
_entity_poly.pdbx_strand_id
1 'polypeptide(L)'
;ELEELDKILIAASAVIPVFGFKEWHYTNLSGILLYPDNFNEDMQFSSKDNSRNIGGIVGNGRFEKQMILSKKALYHGFKNTTDKSNTGIHEFVHLIDKLDDSTDGVPERLLEHQYAIPWLNLIHKGMEAINDNHSDIRKYVGTNQAEFFAVASEYFFERPDLLKKKHPELYKMLVKCFNQKLANPIKN
;
A
#
# COMPACT_ATOMS: atom_id res chain seq x y z
N GLU A 1 -15.87 -19.00 7.70
CA GLU A 1 -14.90 -20.01 7.28
C GLU A 1 -14.03 -19.41 6.17
N LEU A 2 -12.68 -19.67 6.20
CA LEU A 2 -11.77 -19.17 5.16
C LEU A 2 -11.89 -20.02 3.91
N GLU A 3 -12.09 -19.39 2.77
CA GLU A 3 -12.12 -20.02 1.46
C GLU A 3 -10.69 -20.07 0.86
N GLU A 4 -10.47 -20.95 -0.11
CA GLU A 4 -9.18 -21.06 -0.79
C GLU A 4 -8.80 -19.75 -1.52
N LEU A 5 -9.78 -19.08 -2.13
CA LEU A 5 -9.58 -17.79 -2.79
C LEU A 5 -9.13 -16.70 -1.81
N ASP A 6 -9.63 -16.70 -0.56
CA ASP A 6 -9.17 -15.76 0.48
C ASP A 6 -7.66 -15.87 0.69
N LYS A 7 -7.16 -17.10 0.81
CA LYS A 7 -5.74 -17.38 1.01
C LYS A 7 -4.89 -16.96 -0.20
N ILE A 8 -5.38 -17.22 -1.41
CA ILE A 8 -4.71 -16.84 -2.65
C ILE A 8 -4.60 -15.33 -2.76
N LEU A 9 -5.67 -14.58 -2.50
CA LEU A 9 -5.66 -13.11 -2.59
C LEU A 9 -4.75 -12.48 -1.53
N ILE A 10 -4.74 -13.01 -0.30
CA ILE A 10 -3.82 -12.58 0.75
C ILE A 10 -2.38 -12.87 0.34
N ALA A 11 -2.08 -14.08 -0.16
CA ALA A 11 -0.75 -14.44 -0.61
C ALA A 11 -0.29 -13.56 -1.79
N ALA A 12 -1.16 -13.29 -2.75
CA ALA A 12 -0.89 -12.38 -3.86
C ALA A 12 -0.56 -10.97 -3.35
N SER A 13 -1.34 -10.44 -2.39
CA SER A 13 -1.07 -9.13 -1.77
C SER A 13 0.30 -9.07 -1.10
N ALA A 14 0.73 -10.17 -0.47
CA ALA A 14 2.03 -10.28 0.17
C ALA A 14 3.19 -10.36 -0.83
N VAL A 15 3.01 -11.11 -1.92
CA VAL A 15 4.07 -11.39 -2.89
C VAL A 15 4.28 -10.24 -3.88
N ILE A 16 3.22 -9.61 -4.35
CA ILE A 16 3.29 -8.56 -5.38
C ILE A 16 4.32 -7.47 -5.04
N PRO A 17 4.33 -6.85 -3.85
CA PRO A 17 5.29 -5.79 -3.54
C PRO A 17 6.74 -6.25 -3.49
N VAL A 18 6.99 -7.50 -3.18
CA VAL A 18 8.33 -8.04 -2.96
C VAL A 18 8.81 -8.99 -4.06
N PHE A 19 8.04 -9.13 -5.12
CA PHE A 19 8.33 -10.04 -6.23
C PHE A 19 9.67 -9.75 -6.94
N GLY A 20 10.15 -8.52 -6.88
CA GLY A 20 11.44 -8.10 -7.43
C GLY A 20 12.67 -8.57 -6.64
N PHE A 21 12.49 -9.16 -5.47
CA PHE A 21 13.56 -9.62 -4.59
C PHE A 21 13.66 -11.14 -4.62
N LYS A 22 14.89 -11.67 -4.62
CA LYS A 22 15.13 -13.13 -4.68
C LYS A 22 14.66 -13.86 -3.43
N GLU A 23 14.85 -13.22 -2.26
CA GLU A 23 14.48 -13.76 -0.96
C GLU A 23 13.81 -12.65 -0.17
N TRP A 24 12.64 -12.95 0.41
CA TRP A 24 11.92 -12.02 1.26
C TRP A 24 11.15 -12.72 2.36
N HIS A 25 11.22 -12.17 3.57
CA HIS A 25 10.48 -12.64 4.72
C HIS A 25 9.88 -11.47 5.50
N TYR A 26 8.59 -11.54 5.78
CA TYR A 26 7.91 -10.60 6.67
C TYR A 26 8.16 -11.01 8.13
N THR A 27 9.22 -10.49 8.74
CA THR A 27 9.60 -10.81 10.12
C THR A 27 8.71 -10.16 11.16
N ASN A 28 7.95 -9.16 10.76
CA ASN A 28 7.03 -8.37 11.58
C ASN A 28 5.56 -8.79 11.41
N LEU A 29 5.28 -9.96 10.83
CA LEU A 29 3.93 -10.51 10.66
C LEU A 29 3.86 -11.92 11.24
N SER A 30 2.96 -12.14 12.20
CA SER A 30 2.70 -13.47 12.80
C SER A 30 1.35 -14.06 12.43
N GLY A 31 0.40 -13.22 12.00
CA GLY A 31 -0.93 -13.68 11.62
C GLY A 31 -1.77 -12.62 10.93
N ILE A 32 -2.74 -13.10 10.15
CA ILE A 32 -3.71 -12.26 9.44
C ILE A 32 -5.11 -12.69 9.85
N LEU A 33 -5.91 -11.71 10.32
CA LEU A 33 -7.31 -11.87 10.63
C LEU A 33 -8.13 -11.36 9.45
N LEU A 34 -8.98 -12.20 8.89
CA LEU A 34 -9.87 -11.80 7.81
C LEU A 34 -11.29 -11.58 8.34
N TYR A 35 -11.74 -10.33 8.31
CA TYR A 35 -13.11 -9.94 8.67
C TYR A 35 -14.02 -10.04 7.44
N PRO A 36 -15.30 -10.41 7.62
CA PRO A 36 -16.26 -10.54 6.50
C PRO A 36 -16.51 -9.22 5.76
N ASP A 37 -16.62 -8.11 6.48
CA ASP A 37 -16.88 -6.76 5.96
C ASP A 37 -15.91 -5.75 6.57
N ASN A 38 -16.00 -4.50 6.13
CA ASN A 38 -15.25 -3.40 6.71
C ASN A 38 -15.65 -3.18 8.17
N PHE A 39 -14.76 -2.59 8.94
CA PHE A 39 -14.89 -2.40 10.37
C PHE A 39 -14.56 -0.94 10.77
N ASN A 40 -14.94 -0.56 11.99
CA ASN A 40 -14.61 0.74 12.56
C ASN A 40 -13.37 0.65 13.47
N GLU A 41 -12.98 1.76 14.08
CA GLU A 41 -11.83 1.84 15.01
C GLU A 41 -11.97 0.92 16.24
N ASP A 42 -13.20 0.60 16.64
CA ASP A 42 -13.52 -0.33 17.74
C ASP A 42 -13.57 -1.80 17.29
N MET A 43 -13.12 -2.11 16.07
CA MET A 43 -13.17 -3.44 15.46
C MET A 43 -14.59 -4.02 15.32
N GLN A 44 -15.60 -3.18 15.32
CA GLN A 44 -16.99 -3.57 15.09
C GLN A 44 -17.32 -3.46 13.60
N PHE A 45 -18.22 -4.29 13.10
CA PHE A 45 -18.73 -4.13 11.75
C PHE A 45 -19.35 -2.75 11.58
N SER A 46 -19.03 -2.10 10.47
CA SER A 46 -19.51 -0.76 10.16
C SER A 46 -21.03 -0.71 10.27
N SER A 47 -21.55 -0.18 11.38
CA SER A 47 -22.93 0.24 11.49
C SER A 47 -23.13 1.54 10.71
N LYS A 48 -24.37 1.88 10.38
CA LYS A 48 -24.74 3.03 9.54
C LYS A 48 -24.37 4.42 10.11
N ASP A 49 -23.67 4.47 11.24
CA ASP A 49 -23.16 5.68 11.83
C ASP A 49 -21.87 6.15 11.16
N ASN A 50 -21.60 7.45 11.17
CA ASN A 50 -20.48 8.18 10.58
C ASN A 50 -19.06 7.74 11.04
N SER A 51 -18.89 6.51 11.49
CA SER A 51 -17.61 5.94 11.88
C SER A 51 -16.76 5.63 10.64
N ARG A 52 -15.47 5.87 10.75
CA ARG A 52 -14.49 5.58 9.71
C ARG A 52 -14.58 4.11 9.26
N ASN A 53 -14.75 3.91 7.96
CA ASN A 53 -14.90 2.59 7.37
C ASN A 53 -13.53 2.06 6.97
N ILE A 54 -12.97 1.14 7.77
CA ILE A 54 -11.62 0.61 7.63
C ILE A 54 -11.67 -0.70 6.84
N GLY A 55 -10.87 -0.79 5.78
CA GLY A 55 -10.74 -1.99 4.95
C GLY A 55 -9.60 -2.91 5.38
N GLY A 56 -8.59 -2.35 6.03
CA GLY A 56 -7.44 -3.08 6.55
C GLY A 56 -6.69 -2.26 7.60
N ILE A 57 -5.88 -2.91 8.41
CA ILE A 57 -5.00 -2.28 9.38
C ILE A 57 -3.84 -3.20 9.74
N VAL A 58 -2.63 -2.65 9.78
CA VAL A 58 -1.47 -3.28 10.41
C VAL A 58 -1.47 -2.93 11.89
N GLY A 59 -1.47 -3.94 12.75
CA GLY A 59 -1.66 -3.75 14.17
C GLY A 59 -0.51 -3.08 14.89
N ASN A 60 -0.87 -2.38 15.96
CA ASN A 60 0.03 -1.80 16.95
C ASN A 60 -0.39 -2.25 18.35
N GLY A 61 0.51 -2.20 19.32
CA GLY A 61 0.22 -2.53 20.70
C GLY A 61 -0.35 -3.94 20.87
N ARG A 62 -1.63 -4.08 21.25
CA ARG A 62 -2.27 -5.39 21.50
C ARG A 62 -2.30 -6.31 20.27
N PHE A 63 -2.31 -5.76 19.06
CA PHE A 63 -2.30 -6.48 17.78
C PHE A 63 -0.95 -6.38 17.07
N GLU A 64 0.12 -6.11 17.80
CA GLU A 64 1.46 -6.08 17.25
C GLU A 64 1.76 -7.38 16.50
N LYS A 65 2.39 -7.25 15.32
CA LYS A 65 2.66 -8.36 14.38
C LYS A 65 1.40 -9.06 13.81
N GLN A 66 0.26 -8.45 13.92
CA GLN A 66 -0.97 -8.93 13.25
C GLN A 66 -1.45 -7.92 12.22
N MET A 67 -2.10 -8.44 11.18
CA MET A 67 -2.81 -7.66 10.19
C MET A 67 -4.29 -8.04 10.23
N ILE A 68 -5.17 -7.06 10.13
CA ILE A 68 -6.60 -7.30 9.97
C ILE A 68 -7.01 -6.80 8.60
N LEU A 69 -7.67 -7.64 7.81
CA LEU A 69 -8.18 -7.32 6.50
C LEU A 69 -9.69 -7.54 6.42
N SER A 70 -10.38 -6.68 5.69
CA SER A 70 -11.74 -6.91 5.26
C SER A 70 -11.75 -7.79 4.02
N LYS A 71 -12.48 -8.92 4.05
CA LYS A 71 -12.70 -9.78 2.88
C LYS A 71 -13.29 -8.97 1.72
N LYS A 72 -14.27 -8.12 2.01
CA LYS A 72 -14.90 -7.23 1.03
C LYS A 72 -13.90 -6.28 0.36
N ALA A 73 -13.04 -5.61 1.15
CA ALA A 73 -12.03 -4.70 0.62
C ALA A 73 -10.94 -5.44 -0.17
N LEU A 74 -10.51 -6.60 0.33
CA LEU A 74 -9.54 -7.47 -0.35
C LEU A 74 -10.04 -7.90 -1.73
N TYR A 75 -11.27 -8.41 -1.81
CA TYR A 75 -11.89 -8.82 -3.09
C TYR A 75 -12.11 -7.65 -4.03
N HIS A 76 -12.50 -6.48 -3.49
CA HIS A 76 -12.67 -5.28 -4.29
C HIS A 76 -11.37 -4.88 -5.00
N GLY A 77 -10.25 -4.86 -4.27
CA GLY A 77 -8.94 -4.49 -4.82
C GLY A 77 -8.52 -5.37 -6.00
N PHE A 78 -8.75 -6.68 -5.92
CA PHE A 78 -8.40 -7.58 -7.04
C PHE A 78 -9.44 -7.61 -8.18
N LYS A 79 -10.68 -7.24 -7.91
CA LYS A 79 -11.74 -7.18 -8.92
C LYS A 79 -11.70 -5.89 -9.74
N ASN A 80 -11.32 -4.78 -9.11
CA ASN A 80 -11.29 -3.47 -9.74
C ASN A 80 -9.85 -2.97 -9.91
N THR A 81 -9.30 -3.10 -11.10
CA THR A 81 -7.93 -2.69 -11.45
C THR A 81 -7.86 -1.26 -12.00
N THR A 82 -8.89 -0.44 -11.83
CA THR A 82 -8.99 0.88 -12.45
C THR A 82 -9.00 2.06 -11.48
N ASP A 83 -9.34 1.83 -10.21
CA ASP A 83 -9.50 2.87 -9.19
C ASP A 83 -8.23 3.20 -8.41
N LYS A 84 -7.11 2.50 -8.69
CA LYS A 84 -5.82 2.66 -8.02
C LYS A 84 -5.91 2.33 -6.52
N SER A 85 -6.70 1.33 -6.16
CA SER A 85 -6.97 0.97 -4.78
C SER A 85 -6.95 -0.54 -4.59
N ASN A 86 -6.02 -1.01 -3.77
CA ASN A 86 -5.92 -2.40 -3.39
C ASN A 86 -5.51 -2.50 -1.92
N THR A 87 -6.51 -2.70 -1.05
CA THR A 87 -6.30 -2.75 0.40
C THR A 87 -5.28 -3.82 0.81
N GLY A 88 -5.27 -4.98 0.16
CA GLY A 88 -4.30 -6.01 0.46
C GLY A 88 -2.87 -5.52 0.22
N ILE A 89 -2.57 -4.95 -0.95
CA ILE A 89 -1.26 -4.37 -1.28
C ILE A 89 -0.93 -3.23 -0.31
N HIS A 90 -1.89 -2.35 -0.01
CA HIS A 90 -1.74 -1.23 0.91
C HIS A 90 -1.19 -1.66 2.28
N GLU A 91 -1.83 -2.65 2.89
CA GLU A 91 -1.43 -3.12 4.23
C GLU A 91 -0.07 -3.84 4.22
N PHE A 92 0.23 -4.60 3.15
CA PHE A 92 1.56 -5.21 3.02
C PHE A 92 2.67 -4.17 2.78
N VAL A 93 2.37 -3.04 2.14
CA VAL A 93 3.31 -1.92 2.01
C VAL A 93 3.57 -1.27 3.36
N HIS A 94 2.56 -1.11 4.22
CA HIS A 94 2.78 -0.67 5.60
C HIS A 94 3.64 -1.64 6.42
N LEU A 95 3.49 -2.96 6.22
CA LEU A 95 4.40 -3.93 6.84
C LEU A 95 5.84 -3.78 6.37
N ILE A 96 6.04 -3.47 5.08
CA ILE A 96 7.38 -3.22 4.53
C ILE A 96 7.98 -1.95 5.12
N ASP A 97 7.21 -0.87 5.18
CA ASP A 97 7.61 0.39 5.80
C ASP A 97 8.06 0.17 7.26
N LYS A 98 7.30 -0.62 8.00
CA LYS A 98 7.53 -0.91 9.42
C LYS A 98 8.67 -1.91 9.71
N LEU A 99 9.41 -2.39 8.71
CA LEU A 99 10.49 -3.37 8.93
C LEU A 99 11.74 -2.80 9.61
N ASP A 100 11.88 -1.49 9.65
CA ASP A 100 12.95 -0.75 10.35
C ASP A 100 12.50 -0.15 11.69
N ASP A 101 11.35 -0.61 12.21
CA ASP A 101 10.70 -0.16 13.44
C ASP A 101 10.10 1.27 13.34
N SER A 102 10.09 1.89 12.15
CA SER A 102 9.41 3.16 11.89
C SER A 102 8.20 2.96 10.98
N THR A 103 7.32 3.94 10.92
CA THR A 103 6.19 3.97 9.98
C THR A 103 6.10 5.41 9.48
N ASP A 104 7.10 5.79 8.70
CA ASP A 104 7.31 7.17 8.25
C ASP A 104 7.24 7.33 6.73
N GLY A 105 6.92 6.26 6.01
CA GLY A 105 6.84 6.25 4.55
C GLY A 105 8.19 6.18 3.86
N VAL A 106 9.28 5.89 4.59
CA VAL A 106 10.63 5.72 4.05
C VAL A 106 11.07 4.26 4.19
N PRO A 107 10.81 3.40 3.20
CA PRO A 107 11.10 1.98 3.30
C PRO A 107 12.62 1.71 3.20
N GLU A 108 13.37 1.92 4.28
CA GLU A 108 14.84 1.78 4.32
C GLU A 108 15.32 0.38 3.92
N ARG A 109 14.49 -0.65 4.12
CA ARG A 109 14.80 -2.02 3.70
C ARG A 109 14.76 -2.24 2.19
N LEU A 110 14.07 -1.37 1.45
CA LEU A 110 13.93 -1.45 -0.01
C LEU A 110 14.79 -0.42 -0.74
N LEU A 111 14.99 0.76 -0.14
CA LEU A 111 15.73 1.85 -0.75
C LEU A 111 17.18 1.87 -0.28
N GLU A 112 18.11 1.97 -1.22
CA GLU A 112 19.49 2.31 -0.89
C GLU A 112 19.53 3.69 -0.21
N HIS A 113 20.33 3.85 0.83
CA HIS A 113 20.43 5.06 1.66
C HIS A 113 20.58 6.36 0.86
N GLN A 114 21.26 6.33 -0.28
CA GLN A 114 21.42 7.48 -1.18
C GLN A 114 20.09 8.00 -1.77
N TYR A 115 19.04 7.21 -1.78
CA TYR A 115 17.73 7.58 -2.30
C TYR A 115 16.74 8.06 -1.22
N ALA A 116 17.07 8.02 0.06
CA ALA A 116 16.17 8.42 1.15
C ALA A 116 15.78 9.91 1.03
N ILE A 117 16.74 10.82 0.85
CA ILE A 117 16.46 12.26 0.68
C ILE A 117 15.69 12.55 -0.62
N PRO A 118 16.08 12.02 -1.80
CA PRO A 118 15.27 12.15 -3.01
C PRO A 118 13.84 11.62 -2.84
N TRP A 119 13.65 10.52 -2.11
CA TRP A 119 12.34 9.95 -1.83
C TRP A 119 11.49 10.88 -0.96
N LEU A 120 12.02 11.38 0.16
CA LEU A 120 11.34 12.36 1.03
C LEU A 120 10.90 13.61 0.27
N ASN A 121 11.75 14.12 -0.63
CA ASN A 121 11.40 15.27 -1.48
C ASN A 121 10.24 14.97 -2.43
N LEU A 122 10.13 13.73 -2.94
CA LEU A 122 9.00 13.30 -3.78
C LEU A 122 7.72 13.16 -2.96
N ILE A 123 7.80 12.63 -1.74
CA ILE A 123 6.66 12.56 -0.81
C ILE A 123 6.13 13.97 -0.55
N HIS A 124 6.98 14.91 -0.11
CA HIS A 124 6.57 16.29 0.21
C HIS A 124 5.90 16.96 -0.99
N LYS A 125 6.53 16.92 -2.17
CA LYS A 125 5.95 17.45 -3.41
C LYS A 125 4.61 16.80 -3.75
N GLY A 126 4.52 15.49 -3.59
CA GLY A 126 3.29 14.76 -3.86
C GLY A 126 2.16 15.16 -2.92
N MET A 127 2.46 15.28 -1.62
CA MET A 127 1.50 15.71 -0.60
C MET A 127 1.03 17.15 -0.82
N GLU A 128 1.92 18.09 -1.16
CA GLU A 128 1.57 19.45 -1.55
C GLU A 128 0.62 19.46 -2.75
N ALA A 129 0.97 18.76 -3.82
CA ALA A 129 0.13 18.68 -5.02
C ALA A 129 -1.27 18.08 -4.75
N ILE A 130 -1.36 17.11 -3.80
CA ILE A 130 -2.64 16.53 -3.36
C ILE A 130 -3.47 17.59 -2.60
N ASN A 131 -2.86 18.31 -1.67
CA ASN A 131 -3.52 19.32 -0.87
C ASN A 131 -4.04 20.50 -1.75
N ASP A 132 -3.28 20.86 -2.77
CA ASP A 132 -3.63 21.89 -3.75
C ASP A 132 -4.60 21.42 -4.84
N ASN A 133 -5.09 20.19 -4.78
CA ASN A 133 -5.95 19.56 -5.81
C ASN A 133 -5.31 19.47 -7.21
N HIS A 134 -4.00 19.42 -7.29
CA HIS A 134 -3.23 19.29 -8.54
C HIS A 134 -2.74 17.86 -8.81
N SER A 135 -3.17 16.88 -8.02
CA SER A 135 -2.79 15.48 -8.15
C SER A 135 -4.01 14.57 -8.34
N ASP A 136 -3.83 13.49 -9.10
CA ASP A 136 -4.82 12.43 -9.22
C ASP A 136 -4.56 11.25 -8.25
N ILE A 137 -3.59 11.40 -7.35
CA ILE A 137 -3.40 10.55 -6.18
C ILE A 137 -4.49 10.88 -5.17
N ARG A 138 -5.01 9.86 -4.47
CA ARG A 138 -6.17 10.04 -3.57
C ARG A 138 -5.90 11.04 -2.45
N LYS A 139 -6.84 11.95 -2.18
CA LYS A 139 -6.74 13.03 -1.17
C LYS A 139 -6.48 12.56 0.26
N TYR A 140 -6.93 11.37 0.63
CA TYR A 140 -6.75 10.79 1.96
C TYR A 140 -5.28 10.76 2.42
N VAL A 141 -4.37 10.80 1.47
CA VAL A 141 -2.92 10.66 1.63
C VAL A 141 -2.20 11.95 2.05
N GLY A 142 -2.86 13.10 1.93
CA GLY A 142 -2.21 14.41 2.15
C GLY A 142 -1.77 14.71 3.59
N THR A 143 -2.06 13.83 4.55
CA THR A 143 -1.81 14.07 5.98
C THR A 143 -0.69 13.22 6.58
N ASN A 144 -0.25 12.15 5.90
CA ASN A 144 0.70 11.19 6.46
C ASN A 144 1.60 10.61 5.36
N GLN A 145 2.91 10.62 5.58
CA GLN A 145 3.91 10.12 4.63
C GLN A 145 3.80 8.60 4.39
N ALA A 146 3.52 7.82 5.43
CA ALA A 146 3.32 6.37 5.32
C ALA A 146 2.11 6.05 4.43
N GLU A 147 1.00 6.78 4.59
CA GLU A 147 -0.17 6.65 3.71
C GLU A 147 0.16 7.06 2.27
N PHE A 148 0.97 8.11 2.08
CA PHE A 148 1.42 8.49 0.74
C PHE A 148 2.19 7.34 0.09
N PHE A 149 3.13 6.72 0.80
CA PHE A 149 3.88 5.58 0.29
C PHE A 149 2.95 4.41 -0.07
N ALA A 150 2.02 4.04 0.82
CA ALA A 150 1.09 2.96 0.57
C ALA A 150 0.21 3.20 -0.67
N VAL A 151 -0.41 4.40 -0.79
CA VAL A 151 -1.28 4.74 -1.93
C VAL A 151 -0.51 4.94 -3.23
N ALA A 152 0.69 5.51 -3.18
CA ALA A 152 1.56 5.60 -4.36
C ALA A 152 1.95 4.20 -4.87
N SER A 153 2.13 3.24 -3.94
CA SER A 153 2.41 1.85 -4.25
C SER A 153 1.20 1.14 -4.86
N GLU A 154 -0.01 1.35 -4.32
CA GLU A 154 -1.24 0.86 -4.95
C GLU A 154 -1.34 1.35 -6.40
N TYR A 155 -1.11 2.64 -6.63
CA TYR A 155 -1.14 3.21 -7.98
C TYR A 155 -0.07 2.59 -8.89
N PHE A 156 1.12 2.33 -8.37
CA PHE A 156 2.23 1.71 -9.09
C PHE A 156 1.88 0.28 -9.54
N PHE A 157 1.25 -0.52 -8.69
CA PHE A 157 0.89 -1.90 -9.00
C PHE A 157 -0.37 -2.01 -9.85
N GLU A 158 -1.35 -1.14 -9.64
CA GLU A 158 -2.64 -1.16 -10.35
C GLU A 158 -2.58 -0.49 -11.74
N ARG A 159 -1.93 0.65 -11.84
CA ARG A 159 -1.93 1.49 -13.06
C ARG A 159 -0.53 2.04 -13.40
N PRO A 160 0.46 1.17 -13.60
CA PRO A 160 1.86 1.58 -13.80
C PRO A 160 2.06 2.52 -15.00
N ASP A 161 1.39 2.30 -16.12
CA ASP A 161 1.49 3.15 -17.31
C ASP A 161 0.95 4.56 -17.06
N LEU A 162 -0.15 4.67 -16.32
CA LEU A 162 -0.75 5.94 -15.96
C LEU A 162 0.11 6.70 -14.96
N LEU A 163 0.63 6.01 -13.94
CA LEU A 163 1.57 6.59 -12.99
C LEU A 163 2.82 7.11 -13.69
N LYS A 164 3.42 6.31 -14.57
CA LYS A 164 4.59 6.71 -15.35
C LYS A 164 4.33 7.94 -16.21
N LYS A 165 3.13 8.06 -16.79
CA LYS A 165 2.72 9.21 -17.62
C LYS A 165 2.52 10.47 -16.79
N LYS A 166 1.86 10.39 -15.64
CA LYS A 166 1.45 11.55 -14.82
C LYS A 166 2.49 11.96 -13.78
N HIS A 167 3.19 10.97 -13.20
CA HIS A 167 4.16 11.14 -12.12
C HIS A 167 5.46 10.40 -12.44
N PRO A 168 6.19 10.78 -13.51
CA PRO A 168 7.33 10.01 -14.02
C PRO A 168 8.47 9.84 -13.00
N GLU A 169 8.74 10.84 -12.17
CA GLU A 169 9.81 10.75 -11.16
C GLU A 169 9.40 9.82 -10.01
N LEU A 170 8.15 9.89 -9.57
CA LEU A 170 7.59 8.97 -8.57
C LEU A 170 7.63 7.53 -9.09
N TYR A 171 7.22 7.30 -10.33
CA TYR A 171 7.30 5.98 -10.97
C TYR A 171 8.73 5.44 -10.99
N LYS A 172 9.73 6.26 -11.38
CA LYS A 172 11.14 5.85 -11.41
C LYS A 172 11.64 5.45 -10.02
N MET A 173 11.21 6.17 -8.98
CA MET A 173 11.63 5.87 -7.61
C MET A 173 10.98 4.59 -7.11
N LEU A 174 9.70 4.37 -7.38
CA LEU A 174 9.00 3.13 -7.01
C LEU A 174 9.56 1.90 -7.77
N VAL A 175 10.01 2.07 -9.02
CA VAL A 175 10.77 1.02 -9.75
C VAL A 175 12.02 0.62 -8.99
N LYS A 176 12.76 1.57 -8.41
CA LYS A 176 13.95 1.28 -7.60
C LYS A 176 13.56 0.64 -6.27
N CYS A 177 12.56 1.20 -5.60
CA CYS A 177 12.05 0.72 -4.32
C CYS A 177 11.63 -0.75 -4.40
N PHE A 178 10.79 -1.10 -5.35
CA PHE A 178 10.26 -2.47 -5.48
C PHE A 178 11.11 -3.38 -6.39
N ASN A 179 12.17 -2.86 -6.99
CA ASN A 179 12.99 -3.59 -7.97
C ASN A 179 12.13 -4.23 -9.09
N GLN A 180 11.08 -3.54 -9.52
CA GLN A 180 10.12 -4.02 -10.53
C GLN A 180 9.84 -2.93 -11.57
N LYS A 181 9.81 -3.29 -12.85
CA LYS A 181 9.52 -2.38 -13.96
C LYS A 181 8.23 -2.81 -14.64
N LEU A 182 7.12 -2.27 -14.20
CA LEU A 182 5.77 -2.73 -14.57
C LEU A 182 5.19 -2.02 -15.78
N ALA A 183 5.49 -0.72 -15.99
CA ALA A 183 4.95 0.01 -17.13
C ALA A 183 5.57 -0.46 -18.45
N ASN A 184 4.72 -0.55 -19.48
CA ASN A 184 5.13 -0.92 -20.82
C ASN A 184 6.19 0.06 -21.38
N PRO A 185 7.10 -0.40 -22.30
CA PRO A 185 7.94 0.51 -23.06
C PRO A 185 7.05 1.50 -23.82
N ILE A 186 7.43 2.79 -23.79
CA ILE A 186 6.75 3.78 -24.64
C ILE A 186 7.01 3.34 -26.08
N LYS A 187 5.93 2.97 -26.79
CA LYS A 187 6.02 2.80 -28.25
C LYS A 187 6.21 4.20 -28.84
N ASN A 188 7.41 4.46 -29.36
CA ASN A 188 7.69 5.65 -30.17
C ASN A 188 6.93 5.56 -31.48
#